data_d55175bb352753d0fac8d11f249701b5
#
_entry.id   d55175bb352753d0fac8d11f249701b5
#
_cell.length_a   1.000
_cell.length_b   1.000
_cell.length_c   1.000
_cell.angle_alpha   90.00
_cell.angle_beta   90.00
_cell.angle_gamma   90.00
#
_symmetry.space_group_name_H-M   'P 1'
#
loop_
_entity.id
_entity.type
_entity.pdbx_description
1 polymer ?
#
loop_
_entity_poly.entity_id
_entity_poly.type
_entity_poly.pdbx_seq_one_letter_code
_entity_poly.pdbx_strand_id
1 'polypeptide(L)'
;VVVLALLPGVCFAYPIDVQKQLDDTDILVTAHDTAPDMAAVTLQNYGARAAQCSVRFRNGPEPVRTRRVSVAAGASADAVASFKRSILRLRIEVQCQPSV
;
A
#
# COMPACT_ATOMS: atom_id res chain seq x y z
N VAL A 1 -41.21 7.23 3.40
CA VAL A 1 -40.72 6.94 3.60
C VAL A 1 -39.36 6.44 3.45
N VAL A 2 -38.83 6.33 3.44
CA VAL A 2 -37.89 5.90 3.37
C VAL A 2 -36.73 5.41 3.65
N VAL A 3 -36.34 5.17 3.65
CA VAL A 3 -35.49 4.75 3.99
C VAL A 3 -34.25 4.37 3.86
N LEU A 4 -33.85 4.38 3.64
CA LEU A 4 -32.94 4.05 3.56
C LEU A 4 -31.88 3.25 3.80
N ALA A 5 -31.56 2.83 3.73
CA ALA A 5 -30.96 2.09 3.96
C ALA A 5 -29.73 1.74 4.05
N LEU A 6 -29.33 1.85 3.96
CA LEU A 6 -28.43 1.53 4.08
C LEU A 6 -27.45 0.76 4.27
N LEU A 7 -27.12 0.49 4.04
CA LEU A 7 -26.38 -0.20 4.29
C LEU A 7 -25.33 -0.81 4.47
N PRO A 8 -24.88 -0.99 4.62
CA PRO A 8 -23.95 -1.41 5.06
C PRO A 8 -23.19 -2.35 4.77
N GLY A 9 -23.10 -2.43 4.37
CA GLY A 9 -22.40 -3.35 3.89
C GLY A 9 -21.27 -3.85 4.56
N VAL A 10 -20.74 -4.59 4.19
CA VAL A 10 -19.69 -5.18 4.58
C VAL A 10 -18.52 -4.49 4.43
N CYS A 11 -17.95 -3.95 5.17
CA CYS A 11 -16.83 -3.27 4.96
C CYS A 11 -15.65 -4.06 5.28
N PHE A 12 -14.77 -4.27 4.38
CA PHE A 12 -13.49 -4.81 4.66
C PHE A 12 -12.52 -3.72 5.04
N ALA A 13 -12.97 -2.49 5.05
CA ALA A 13 -12.08 -1.38 5.31
C ALA A 13 -11.50 -1.45 6.72
N TYR A 14 -10.21 -1.30 6.83
CA TYR A 14 -9.50 -1.23 8.08
C TYR A 14 -8.55 -0.03 8.03
N PRO A 15 -8.18 0.53 9.18
CA PRO A 15 -7.26 1.67 9.17
C PRO A 15 -5.92 1.29 8.57
N ILE A 16 -5.44 2.12 7.67
CA ILE A 16 -4.13 1.94 7.07
C ILE A 16 -3.31 3.19 7.33
N ASP A 17 -2.22 3.03 8.07
CA ASP A 17 -1.27 4.10 8.30
C ASP A 17 -0.14 3.95 7.30
N VAL A 18 0.05 4.94 6.45
CA VAL A 18 1.11 4.90 5.45
C VAL A 18 2.16 5.93 5.81
N GLN A 19 3.40 5.48 5.94
CA GLN A 19 4.54 6.35 6.13
C GLN A 19 5.40 6.28 4.88
N LYS A 20 5.77 7.43 4.37
CA LYS A 20 6.52 7.51 3.12
C LYS A 20 7.84 8.21 3.36
N GLN A 21 8.88 7.67 2.77
CA GLN A 21 10.18 8.31 2.72
C GLN A 21 10.63 8.25 1.27
N LEU A 22 10.40 9.34 0.55
CA LEU A 22 10.60 9.38 -0.88
C LEU A 22 11.79 10.29 -1.18
N ASP A 23 12.98 9.72 -1.12
CA ASP A 23 14.21 10.51 -1.28
C ASP A 23 14.43 10.82 -2.75
N ASP A 24 14.30 12.07 -3.13
CA ASP A 24 14.50 12.53 -4.52
C ASP A 24 13.69 11.77 -5.56
N THR A 25 12.53 11.26 -5.17
CA THR A 25 11.63 10.57 -6.10
C THR A 25 10.27 11.24 -6.07
N ASP A 26 9.54 11.10 -7.15
CA ASP A 26 8.20 11.67 -7.28
C ASP A 26 7.22 10.52 -7.42
N ILE A 27 6.95 9.86 -6.33
CA ILE A 27 6.11 8.65 -6.29
C ILE A 27 4.80 8.95 -5.58
N LEU A 28 3.70 8.63 -6.23
CA LEU A 28 2.40 8.67 -5.59
C LEU A 28 2.11 7.28 -5.03
N VAL A 29 1.82 7.20 -3.75
CA VAL A 29 1.56 5.94 -3.06
C VAL A 29 0.08 5.86 -2.73
N THR A 30 -0.57 4.83 -3.22
CA THR A 30 -1.99 4.60 -2.94
C THR A 30 -2.15 3.22 -2.31
N ALA A 31 -2.75 3.17 -1.14
CA ALA A 31 -2.98 1.91 -0.46
C ALA A 31 -4.41 1.43 -0.70
N HIS A 32 -4.57 0.13 -0.81
CA HIS A 32 -5.87 -0.49 -1.07
C HIS A 32 -6.12 -1.63 -0.09
N ASP A 33 -7.31 -1.66 0.50
CA ASP A 33 -7.76 -2.77 1.33
C ASP A 33 -8.43 -3.80 0.40
N THR A 34 -7.67 -4.75 -0.07
CA THR A 34 -8.12 -5.68 -1.09
C THR A 34 -9.04 -6.76 -0.55
N ALA A 35 -8.77 -7.24 0.63
CA ALA A 35 -9.54 -8.28 1.29
C ALA A 35 -9.29 -8.19 2.79
N PRO A 36 -10.02 -8.93 3.63
CA PRO A 36 -9.82 -8.83 5.08
C PRO A 36 -8.40 -9.19 5.53
N ASP A 37 -7.70 -10.00 4.74
CA ASP A 37 -6.35 -10.44 5.09
C ASP A 37 -5.31 -10.07 4.02
N MET A 38 -5.66 -9.19 3.10
CA MET A 38 -4.78 -8.77 2.02
C MET A 38 -4.80 -7.27 1.83
N ALA A 39 -3.69 -6.72 1.47
CA ALA A 39 -3.58 -5.31 1.13
C ALA A 39 -2.65 -5.14 -0.06
N ALA A 40 -2.85 -4.07 -0.79
CA ALA A 40 -2.03 -3.74 -1.95
C ALA A 40 -1.64 -2.28 -1.88
N VAL A 41 -0.50 -1.96 -2.49
CA VAL A 41 -0.04 -0.59 -2.63
C VAL A 41 0.31 -0.37 -4.09
N THR A 42 -0.21 0.70 -4.66
CA THR A 42 0.14 1.12 -6.01
C THR A 42 1.12 2.27 -5.94
N LEU A 43 2.22 2.15 -6.65
CA LEU A 43 3.24 3.17 -6.72
C LEU A 43 3.29 3.70 -8.14
N GLN A 44 3.04 5.01 -8.29
CA GLN A 44 3.10 5.66 -9.58
C GLN A 44 4.28 6.61 -9.60
N ASN A 45 5.17 6.46 -10.56
CA ASN A 45 6.37 7.27 -10.65
C ASN A 45 6.15 8.39 -11.67
N TYR A 46 6.02 9.61 -11.19
CA TYR A 46 5.88 10.78 -12.04
C TYR A 46 7.22 11.46 -12.31
N GLY A 47 8.29 10.90 -11.79
CA GLY A 47 9.61 11.46 -11.98
C GLY A 47 10.23 11.09 -13.31
N ALA A 48 11.37 11.67 -13.59
CA ALA A 48 12.10 11.41 -14.83
C ALA A 48 13.06 10.25 -14.74
N ARG A 49 13.23 9.68 -13.56
CA ARG A 49 14.16 8.58 -13.32
C ARG A 49 13.43 7.40 -12.73
N ALA A 50 13.92 6.21 -12.99
CA ALA A 50 13.41 5.02 -12.34
C ALA A 50 13.70 5.08 -10.85
N ALA A 51 12.88 4.45 -10.06
CA ALA A 51 13.02 4.42 -8.61
C ALA A 51 12.98 2.98 -8.11
N GLN A 52 13.69 2.74 -7.02
CA GLN A 52 13.60 1.48 -6.31
C GLN A 52 12.87 1.73 -5.01
N CYS A 53 11.81 0.98 -4.78
CA CYS A 53 10.97 1.14 -3.61
C CYS A 53 10.93 -0.14 -2.79
N SER A 54 10.86 0.06 -1.49
CA SER A 54 10.68 -1.03 -0.55
C SER A 54 9.38 -0.76 0.18
N VAL A 55 8.47 -1.71 0.17
CA VAL A 55 7.17 -1.58 0.82
C VAL A 55 7.11 -2.61 1.92
N ARG A 56 6.91 -2.17 3.14
CA ARG A 56 6.84 -3.04 4.31
C ARG A 56 5.44 -2.99 4.88
N PHE A 57 4.83 -4.15 5.00
CA PHE A 57 3.48 -4.28 5.53
C PHE A 57 3.55 -4.93 6.89
N ARG A 58 2.96 -4.28 7.88
CA ARG A 58 2.96 -4.79 9.24
C ARG A 58 1.51 -4.96 9.72
N ASN A 59 1.14 -6.20 10.00
CA ASN A 59 -0.18 -6.54 10.52
C ASN A 59 -0.02 -7.06 11.94
N GLY A 60 -0.03 -6.16 12.93
CA GLY A 60 0.08 -6.51 14.33
C GLY A 60 1.32 -7.35 14.63
N PRO A 61 1.16 -8.46 15.33
CA PRO A 61 2.31 -9.29 15.72
C PRO A 61 2.81 -10.21 14.62
N GLU A 62 2.16 -10.24 13.46
CA GLU A 62 2.65 -11.09 12.37
C GLU A 62 3.97 -10.56 11.83
N PRO A 63 4.80 -11.43 11.26
CA PRO A 63 6.06 -10.97 10.66
C PRO A 63 5.81 -9.95 9.57
N VAL A 64 6.70 -8.97 9.48
CA VAL A 64 6.61 -7.93 8.46
C VAL A 64 6.78 -8.56 7.08
N ARG A 65 5.92 -8.15 6.15
CA ARG A 65 6.02 -8.57 4.76
C ARG A 65 6.68 -7.44 3.99
N THR A 66 7.79 -7.73 3.37
CA THR A 66 8.53 -6.73 2.61
C THR A 66 8.47 -7.06 1.12
N ARG A 67 8.16 -6.05 0.30
CA ARG A 67 8.17 -6.19 -1.14
C ARG A 67 9.09 -5.12 -1.71
N ARG A 68 9.95 -5.52 -2.61
CA ARG A 68 10.84 -4.58 -3.30
C ARG A 68 10.40 -4.50 -4.74
N VAL A 69 10.25 -3.27 -5.21
CA VAL A 69 9.72 -3.01 -6.53
C VAL A 69 10.54 -1.96 -7.22
N SER A 70 10.81 -2.16 -8.49
CA SER A 70 11.40 -1.13 -9.31
C SER A 70 10.31 -0.49 -10.14
N VAL A 71 10.25 0.82 -10.15
CA VAL A 71 9.24 1.56 -10.89
C VAL A 71 9.92 2.43 -11.90
N ALA A 72 9.73 2.13 -13.17
CA ALA A 72 10.33 2.93 -14.23
C ALA A 72 9.74 4.33 -14.27
N ALA A 73 10.45 5.28 -14.83
CA ALA A 73 9.95 6.63 -14.97
C ALA A 73 8.64 6.62 -15.75
N GLY A 74 7.64 7.29 -15.24
CA GLY A 74 6.32 7.37 -15.88
C GLY A 74 5.48 6.10 -15.75
N ALA A 75 5.95 5.08 -15.04
CA ALA A 75 5.24 3.82 -14.90
C ALA A 75 4.64 3.65 -13.52
N SER A 76 3.88 2.59 -13.34
CA SER A 76 3.35 2.25 -12.03
C SER A 76 3.62 0.78 -11.75
N ALA A 77 3.61 0.43 -10.48
CA ALA A 77 3.80 -0.94 -10.02
C ALA A 77 2.99 -1.17 -8.77
N ASP A 78 2.63 -2.42 -8.53
CA ASP A 78 1.85 -2.79 -7.36
C ASP A 78 2.64 -3.72 -6.46
N ALA A 79 2.45 -3.57 -5.17
CA ALA A 79 2.97 -4.50 -4.18
C ALA A 79 1.78 -5.05 -3.39
N VAL A 80 1.75 -6.35 -3.19
CA VAL A 80 0.63 -7.02 -2.52
C VAL A 80 1.17 -7.87 -1.39
N ALA A 81 0.47 -7.87 -0.28
CA ALA A 81 0.82 -8.72 0.84
C ALA A 81 -0.42 -9.42 1.39
N SER A 82 -0.25 -10.68 1.77
CA SER A 82 -1.29 -11.47 2.40
C SER A 82 -0.84 -11.86 3.79
N PHE A 83 -1.79 -11.98 4.71
CA PHE A 83 -1.52 -12.32 6.08
C PHE A 83 -2.37 -13.52 6.48
N LYS A 84 -1.98 -14.17 7.56
CA LYS A 84 -2.72 -15.32 8.07
C LYS A 84 -3.96 -14.89 8.83
N ARG A 85 -3.92 -13.72 9.44
CA ARG A 85 -5.03 -13.19 10.22
C ARG A 85 -5.67 -12.03 9.51
N SER A 86 -6.93 -11.80 9.80
CA SER A 86 -7.60 -10.61 9.33
C SER A 86 -6.89 -9.36 9.84
N ILE A 87 -6.86 -8.35 9.02
CA ILE A 87 -6.19 -7.11 9.35
C ILE A 87 -7.14 -6.24 10.16
N LEU A 88 -6.72 -5.86 11.37
CA LEU A 88 -7.46 -4.91 12.18
C LEU A 88 -6.91 -3.51 12.00
N ARG A 89 -5.61 -3.40 11.84
CA ARG A 89 -4.93 -2.15 11.55
C ARG A 89 -3.66 -2.48 10.81
N LEU A 90 -3.42 -1.81 9.71
CA LEU A 90 -2.26 -2.07 8.88
C LEU A 90 -1.32 -0.88 8.90
N ARG A 91 -0.03 -1.14 9.06
CA ARG A 91 1.00 -0.14 8.88
C ARG A 91 1.77 -0.45 7.62
N ILE A 92 1.93 0.55 6.79
CA ILE A 92 2.70 0.41 5.57
C ILE A 92 3.80 1.47 5.58
N GLU A 93 5.02 1.02 5.37
CA GLU A 93 6.16 1.92 5.24
C GLU A 93 6.69 1.80 3.83
N VAL A 94 6.73 2.89 3.12
CA VAL A 94 7.23 2.94 1.76
C VAL A 94 8.50 3.78 1.74
N GLN A 95 9.56 3.20 1.23
CA GLN A 95 10.83 3.89 1.12
C GLN A 95 11.29 3.77 -0.32
N CYS A 96 11.47 4.88 -0.98
CA CYS A 96 11.88 4.92 -2.37
C CYS A 96 13.12 5.77 -2.54
N GLN A 97 13.96 5.38 -3.47
CA GLN A 97 15.15 6.14 -3.83
C GLN A 97 15.38 6.00 -5.32
N PRO A 98 16.07 6.97 -5.95
CA PRO A 98 16.35 6.87 -7.36
C PRO A 98 17.21 5.63 -7.65
N SER A 99 16.89 5.01 -8.77
CA SER A 99 17.69 3.92 -9.25
C SER A 99 18.89 4.51 -9.98
N VAL A 100 20.03 4.10 -9.67
CA VAL A 100 21.23 4.69 -10.26
C VAL A 100 21.66 3.94 -11.51
#